data_695d10fd2063a93e82fd06f01df4e9f1
#
_entry.id   695d10fd2063a93e82fd06f01df4e9f1
#
_cell.length_a   1.000
_cell.length_b   1.000
_cell.length_c   1.000
_cell.angle_alpha   90.00
_cell.angle_beta   90.00
_cell.angle_gamma   90.00
#
_symmetry.space_group_name_H-M   'P 1'
#
loop_
_entity.id
_entity.type
_entity.pdbx_description
1 polymer ?
#
loop_
_entity_poly.entity_id
_entity_poly.type
_entity_poly.pdbx_seq_one_letter_code
_entity_poly.pdbx_strand_id
1 'polypeptide(L)'
;MTGYEAEVNGVRLFVCSSPTLFSPCGLDRGTALMLAHADIRPGIKLLDLGCGTGIVGAYAAKCGAQVWMSDVSPEAAETAAQTMAENHVAAEKIIVSDAFNAIGEAGFDCILCNPPYHTDFAVARRMIEKGFNRLKIGGTMTLVVKRELWYRKKLESIFGGVRVFRADGYTLLTAERRQASYAHAAKR
;
A
#
# COMPACT_ATOMS: atom_id res chain seq x y z
N MET A 1 -17.62 -11.04 15.70
CA MET A 1 -16.55 -10.52 14.83
C MET A 1 -15.42 -10.06 15.73
N THR A 2 -14.19 -10.47 15.50
CA THR A 2 -13.03 -10.03 16.28
C THR A 2 -12.42 -8.80 15.56
N GLY A 3 -11.94 -7.84 16.34
CA GLY A 3 -11.36 -6.62 15.81
C GLY A 3 -10.79 -5.76 16.92
N TYR A 4 -10.27 -4.59 16.56
CA TYR A 4 -9.71 -3.62 17.49
C TYR A 4 -9.98 -2.19 17.03
N GLU A 5 -9.97 -1.26 17.97
CA GLU A 5 -9.99 0.17 17.65
C GLU A 5 -8.58 0.66 17.35
N ALA A 6 -8.45 1.50 16.35
CA ALA A 6 -7.21 2.19 15.99
C ALA A 6 -7.47 3.68 15.78
N GLU A 7 -6.49 4.50 16.10
CA GLU A 7 -6.50 5.92 15.77
C GLU A 7 -5.29 6.25 14.88
N VAL A 8 -5.56 6.85 13.73
CA VAL A 8 -4.54 7.25 12.74
C VAL A 8 -4.74 8.72 12.44
N ASN A 9 -3.77 9.56 12.78
CA ASN A 9 -3.80 11.01 12.55
C ASN A 9 -5.14 11.66 13.00
N GLY A 10 -5.67 11.24 14.15
CA GLY A 10 -6.94 11.74 14.71
C GLY A 10 -8.20 11.11 14.11
N VAL A 11 -8.09 10.19 13.16
CA VAL A 11 -9.21 9.43 12.59
C VAL A 11 -9.36 8.11 13.33
N ARG A 12 -10.51 7.87 13.95
CA ARG A 12 -10.84 6.60 14.61
C ARG A 12 -11.40 5.61 13.63
N LEU A 13 -10.94 4.37 13.74
CA LEU A 13 -11.32 3.24 12.91
C LEU A 13 -11.56 2.01 13.78
N PHE A 14 -12.59 1.23 13.44
CA PHE A 14 -12.70 -0.15 13.90
C PHE A 14 -12.13 -1.06 12.83
N VAL A 15 -11.16 -1.89 13.19
CA VAL A 15 -10.45 -2.78 12.27
C VAL A 15 -10.85 -4.21 12.56
N CYS A 16 -11.54 -4.83 11.62
CA CYS A 16 -11.83 -6.27 11.67
C CYS A 16 -10.54 -7.07 11.53
N SER A 17 -10.44 -8.19 12.22
CA SER A 17 -9.22 -8.97 12.26
C SER A 17 -9.48 -10.46 12.39
N SER A 18 -8.52 -11.25 11.91
CA SER A 18 -8.44 -12.70 12.11
C SER A 18 -7.04 -13.05 12.62
N PRO A 19 -6.89 -14.08 13.46
CA PRO A 19 -5.58 -14.50 13.99
C PRO A 19 -4.54 -14.89 12.93
N THR A 20 -5.00 -15.21 11.72
CA THR A 20 -4.17 -15.61 10.58
C THR A 20 -3.62 -14.42 9.79
N LEU A 21 -4.19 -13.24 9.98
CA LEU A 21 -3.78 -12.04 9.26
C LEU A 21 -2.63 -11.31 9.95
N PHE A 22 -1.94 -10.48 9.17
CA PHE A 22 -0.87 -9.63 9.67
C PHE A 22 -1.40 -8.61 10.69
N SER A 23 -0.70 -8.49 11.84
CA SER A 23 -1.03 -7.56 12.93
C SER A 23 -2.48 -7.67 13.46
N PRO A 24 -2.90 -8.85 13.94
CA PRO A 24 -4.30 -9.13 14.26
C PRO A 24 -4.81 -8.40 15.52
N CYS A 25 -3.93 -7.87 16.35
CA CYS A 25 -4.27 -7.30 17.66
C CYS A 25 -4.06 -5.79 17.76
N GLY A 26 -3.67 -5.13 16.66
CA GLY A 26 -3.42 -3.70 16.68
C GLY A 26 -2.77 -3.17 15.41
N LEU A 27 -2.69 -1.86 15.29
CA LEU A 27 -2.04 -1.18 14.18
C LEU A 27 -0.53 -1.46 14.18
N ASP A 28 -0.02 -2.04 13.09
CA ASP A 28 1.42 -2.22 12.88
C ASP A 28 2.15 -0.86 12.80
N ARG A 29 3.30 -0.78 13.47
CA ARG A 29 4.10 0.47 13.53
C ARG A 29 4.56 0.93 12.15
N GLY A 30 4.90 0.01 11.26
CA GLY A 30 5.29 0.34 9.88
C GLY A 30 4.12 0.92 9.10
N THR A 31 2.93 0.34 9.25
CA THR A 31 1.69 0.87 8.65
C THR A 31 1.34 2.24 9.24
N ALA A 32 1.45 2.43 10.56
CA ALA A 32 1.25 3.74 11.19
C ALA A 32 2.21 4.79 10.64
N LEU A 33 3.50 4.45 10.52
CA LEU A 33 4.51 5.32 9.92
C LEU A 33 4.18 5.68 8.47
N MET A 34 3.76 4.72 7.67
CA MET A 34 3.37 4.94 6.27
C MET A 34 2.20 5.91 6.17
N LEU A 35 1.15 5.73 6.97
CA LEU A 35 -0.04 6.57 6.97
C LEU A 35 0.23 7.99 7.51
N ALA A 36 1.18 8.14 8.45
CA ALA A 36 1.59 9.45 8.95
C ALA A 36 2.32 10.31 7.89
N HIS A 37 2.90 9.68 6.86
CA HIS A 37 3.69 10.36 5.82
C HIS A 37 3.08 10.26 4.42
N ALA A 38 2.00 9.50 4.24
CA ALA A 38 1.31 9.41 2.96
C ALA A 38 0.49 10.68 2.69
N ASP A 39 0.65 11.26 1.49
CA ASP A 39 -0.15 12.40 1.04
C ASP A 39 -1.50 11.91 0.52
N ILE A 40 -2.43 11.65 1.45
CA ILE A 40 -3.78 11.19 1.14
C ILE A 40 -4.72 12.39 1.19
N ARG A 41 -5.37 12.68 0.06
CA ARG A 41 -6.25 13.83 -0.12
C ARG A 41 -7.58 13.41 -0.76
N PRO A 42 -8.66 14.18 -0.56
CA PRO A 42 -9.93 13.91 -1.23
C PRO A 42 -9.78 13.80 -2.75
N GLY A 43 -10.43 12.80 -3.32
CA GLY A 43 -10.50 12.58 -4.76
C GLY A 43 -9.30 11.89 -5.41
N ILE A 44 -8.19 11.62 -4.68
CA ILE A 44 -7.08 10.86 -5.25
C ILE A 44 -7.47 9.40 -5.48
N LYS A 45 -6.91 8.79 -6.52
CA LYS A 45 -7.04 7.36 -6.82
C LYS A 45 -5.92 6.59 -6.12
N LEU A 46 -6.26 5.82 -5.08
CA LEU A 46 -5.32 5.13 -4.22
C LEU A 46 -5.46 3.62 -4.33
N LEU A 47 -4.34 2.92 -4.42
CA LEU A 47 -4.27 1.46 -4.28
C LEU A 47 -3.58 1.07 -2.97
N ASP A 48 -4.29 0.33 -2.13
CA ASP A 48 -3.75 -0.42 -0.98
C ASP A 48 -3.33 -1.82 -1.45
N LEU A 49 -2.04 -2.02 -1.66
CA LEU A 49 -1.47 -3.24 -2.23
C LEU A 49 -0.97 -4.18 -1.13
N GLY A 50 -1.61 -5.31 -0.95
CA GLY A 50 -1.45 -6.20 0.20
C GLY A 50 -2.23 -5.66 1.40
N CYS A 51 -3.55 -5.52 1.24
CA CYS A 51 -4.38 -4.73 2.15
C CYS A 51 -4.60 -5.38 3.54
N GLY A 52 -4.37 -6.69 3.68
CA GLY A 52 -4.53 -7.39 4.95
C GLY A 52 -5.88 -7.13 5.61
N THR A 53 -5.88 -6.50 6.79
CA THR A 53 -7.10 -6.14 7.53
C THR A 53 -7.87 -4.96 6.93
N GLY A 54 -7.33 -4.27 5.93
CA GLY A 54 -7.99 -3.15 5.25
C GLY A 54 -7.85 -1.79 5.93
N ILE A 55 -7.03 -1.66 6.96
CA ILE A 55 -6.89 -0.41 7.73
C ILE A 55 -6.41 0.77 6.87
N VAL A 56 -5.47 0.53 5.93
CA VAL A 56 -4.93 1.58 5.03
C VAL A 56 -6.03 2.08 4.10
N GLY A 57 -6.78 1.15 3.48
CA GLY A 57 -7.90 1.49 2.62
C GLY A 57 -9.01 2.23 3.36
N ALA A 58 -9.40 1.77 4.56
CA ALA A 58 -10.44 2.41 5.37
C ALA A 58 -10.03 3.83 5.79
N TYR A 59 -8.79 4.03 6.23
CA TYR A 59 -8.27 5.35 6.54
C TYR A 59 -8.28 6.27 5.31
N ALA A 60 -7.80 5.79 4.16
CA ALA A 60 -7.78 6.57 2.94
C ALA A 60 -9.19 6.98 2.47
N ALA A 61 -10.16 6.07 2.58
CA ALA A 61 -11.56 6.36 2.26
C ALA A 61 -12.17 7.39 3.22
N LYS A 62 -11.85 7.34 4.53
CA LYS A 62 -12.24 8.38 5.50
C LYS A 62 -11.64 9.76 5.14
N CYS A 63 -10.47 9.78 4.53
CA CYS A 63 -9.84 11.00 4.00
C CYS A 63 -10.41 11.44 2.63
N GLY A 64 -11.41 10.73 2.09
CA GLY A 64 -12.08 11.07 0.84
C GLY A 64 -11.38 10.58 -0.43
N ALA A 65 -10.41 9.67 -0.33
CA ALA A 65 -9.78 9.05 -1.49
C ALA A 65 -10.71 8.02 -2.15
N GLN A 66 -10.56 7.83 -3.46
CA GLN A 66 -11.12 6.71 -4.21
C GLN A 66 -10.18 5.51 -4.04
N VAL A 67 -10.65 4.43 -3.40
CA VAL A 67 -9.79 3.37 -2.90
C VAL A 67 -10.00 2.06 -3.67
N TRP A 68 -8.92 1.50 -4.18
CA TRP A 68 -8.79 0.11 -4.60
C TRP A 68 -7.96 -0.64 -3.58
N MET A 69 -8.32 -1.87 -3.31
CA MET A 69 -7.62 -2.72 -2.35
C MET A 69 -7.34 -4.07 -2.98
N SER A 70 -6.21 -4.67 -2.66
CA SER A 70 -5.90 -6.02 -3.14
C SER A 70 -5.06 -6.79 -2.14
N ASP A 71 -5.33 -8.10 -2.07
CA ASP A 71 -4.50 -9.04 -1.33
C ASP A 71 -4.46 -10.38 -2.06
N VAL A 72 -3.45 -11.20 -1.82
CA VAL A 72 -3.37 -12.57 -2.34
C VAL A 72 -4.30 -13.51 -1.59
N SER A 73 -4.59 -13.20 -0.32
CA SER A 73 -5.47 -13.97 0.55
C SER A 73 -6.92 -13.57 0.36
N PRO A 74 -7.81 -14.53 0.00
CA PRO A 74 -9.26 -14.28 0.01
C PRO A 74 -9.78 -13.84 1.38
N GLU A 75 -9.24 -14.42 2.47
CA GLU A 75 -9.59 -14.05 3.84
C GLU A 75 -9.24 -12.58 4.14
N ALA A 76 -8.07 -12.11 3.67
CA ALA A 76 -7.69 -10.71 3.81
C ALA A 76 -8.65 -9.78 3.06
N ALA A 77 -9.00 -10.12 1.82
CA ALA A 77 -9.95 -9.33 1.02
C ALA A 77 -11.33 -9.25 1.67
N GLU A 78 -11.82 -10.36 2.24
CA GLU A 78 -13.09 -10.41 2.97
C GLU A 78 -13.02 -9.57 4.26
N THR A 79 -11.95 -9.71 5.05
CA THR A 79 -11.75 -8.94 6.28
C THR A 79 -11.63 -7.45 5.97
N ALA A 80 -10.94 -7.09 4.90
CA ALA A 80 -10.85 -5.70 4.44
C ALA A 80 -12.23 -5.13 4.06
N ALA A 81 -13.08 -5.92 3.40
CA ALA A 81 -14.45 -5.51 3.10
C ALA A 81 -15.27 -5.27 4.37
N GLN A 82 -15.11 -6.13 5.38
CA GLN A 82 -15.76 -5.96 6.69
C GLN A 82 -15.25 -4.70 7.39
N THR A 83 -13.94 -4.45 7.39
CA THR A 83 -13.36 -3.21 7.96
C THR A 83 -13.92 -1.96 7.28
N MET A 84 -14.07 -1.97 5.95
CA MET A 84 -14.70 -0.86 5.22
C MET A 84 -16.14 -0.63 5.67
N ALA A 85 -16.94 -1.71 5.78
CA ALA A 85 -18.35 -1.65 6.19
C ALA A 85 -18.51 -1.11 7.63
N GLU A 86 -17.72 -1.62 8.58
CA GLU A 86 -17.76 -1.17 10.00
C GLU A 86 -17.42 0.33 10.14
N ASN A 87 -16.61 0.86 9.24
CA ASN A 87 -16.26 2.27 9.23
C ASN A 87 -17.20 3.13 8.35
N HIS A 88 -18.27 2.55 7.80
CA HIS A 88 -19.23 3.24 6.92
C HIS A 88 -18.56 3.94 5.73
N VAL A 89 -17.57 3.28 5.13
CA VAL A 89 -16.89 3.71 3.90
C VAL A 89 -16.91 2.60 2.86
N ALA A 90 -16.65 2.95 1.60
CA ALA A 90 -16.63 2.00 0.50
C ALA A 90 -15.30 2.06 -0.24
N ALA A 91 -14.85 0.92 -0.76
CA ALA A 91 -13.83 0.83 -1.78
C ALA A 91 -14.47 0.75 -3.17
N GLU A 92 -13.82 1.28 -4.19
CA GLU A 92 -14.21 1.09 -5.58
C GLU A 92 -14.14 -0.39 -5.96
N LYS A 93 -13.07 -1.07 -5.50
CA LYS A 93 -12.91 -2.52 -5.65
C LYS A 93 -12.02 -3.09 -4.53
N ILE A 94 -12.34 -4.33 -4.13
CA ILE A 94 -11.47 -5.19 -3.32
C ILE A 94 -11.23 -6.47 -4.11
N ILE A 95 -9.96 -6.78 -4.39
CA ILE A 95 -9.57 -7.75 -5.43
C ILE A 95 -8.65 -8.81 -4.81
N VAL A 96 -8.99 -10.08 -4.96
CA VAL A 96 -8.03 -11.16 -4.67
C VAL A 96 -7.04 -11.25 -5.82
N SER A 97 -5.75 -10.95 -5.55
CA SER A 97 -4.73 -10.83 -6.59
C SER A 97 -3.33 -11.13 -6.08
N ASP A 98 -2.58 -12.00 -6.75
CA ASP A 98 -1.12 -12.06 -6.58
C ASP A 98 -0.52 -10.80 -7.21
N ALA A 99 -0.11 -9.86 -6.35
CA ALA A 99 0.34 -8.53 -6.74
C ALA A 99 -0.66 -7.84 -7.69
N PHE A 100 -0.28 -7.63 -8.95
CA PHE A 100 -1.10 -6.92 -9.95
C PHE A 100 -1.78 -7.84 -10.98
N ASN A 101 -1.78 -9.16 -10.79
CA ASN A 101 -2.23 -10.09 -11.83
C ASN A 101 -3.71 -9.92 -12.19
N ALA A 102 -4.57 -9.65 -11.21
CA ALA A 102 -6.01 -9.41 -11.41
C ALA A 102 -6.40 -7.93 -11.38
N ILE A 103 -5.44 -6.99 -11.18
CA ILE A 103 -5.72 -5.56 -11.14
C ILE A 103 -5.65 -5.00 -12.56
N GLY A 104 -6.81 -4.72 -13.16
CA GLY A 104 -6.92 -4.10 -14.49
C GLY A 104 -6.71 -2.58 -14.47
N GLU A 105 -6.99 -1.93 -13.36
CA GLU A 105 -6.93 -0.48 -13.19
C GLU A 105 -5.50 0.06 -13.29
N ALA A 106 -5.43 1.32 -13.78
CA ALA A 106 -4.21 2.10 -13.84
C ALA A 106 -4.52 3.58 -13.58
N GLY A 107 -3.50 4.43 -13.62
CA GLY A 107 -3.63 5.86 -13.37
C GLY A 107 -3.78 6.19 -11.89
N PHE A 108 -3.24 5.37 -11.00
CA PHE A 108 -3.23 5.65 -9.57
C PHE A 108 -2.37 6.89 -9.26
N ASP A 109 -2.88 7.73 -8.37
CA ASP A 109 -2.13 8.83 -7.75
C ASP A 109 -1.15 8.30 -6.72
N CYS A 110 -1.58 7.28 -5.97
CA CYS A 110 -0.83 6.72 -4.85
C CYS A 110 -0.99 5.21 -4.80
N ILE A 111 0.13 4.50 -4.61
CA ILE A 111 0.15 3.08 -4.27
C ILE A 111 0.86 2.95 -2.93
N LEU A 112 0.16 2.41 -1.93
CA LEU A 112 0.71 2.11 -0.61
C LEU A 112 0.88 0.62 -0.45
N CYS A 113 2.00 0.18 0.14
CA CYS A 113 2.27 -1.23 0.37
C CYS A 113 3.15 -1.43 1.61
N ASN A 114 2.71 -2.29 2.50
CA ASN A 114 3.52 -2.87 3.58
C ASN A 114 3.79 -4.34 3.24
N PRO A 115 4.82 -4.64 2.42
CA PRO A 115 5.04 -6.00 1.95
C PRO A 115 5.47 -6.91 3.11
N PRO A 116 5.09 -8.21 3.09
CA PRO A 116 5.53 -9.17 4.10
C PRO A 116 7.07 -9.23 4.19
N TYR A 117 7.62 -9.22 5.41
CA TYR A 117 9.07 -9.12 5.64
C TYR A 117 9.88 -10.34 5.17
N HIS A 118 9.22 -11.45 4.92
CA HIS A 118 9.82 -12.73 4.50
C HIS A 118 9.55 -13.07 3.04
N THR A 119 9.00 -12.14 2.27
CA THR A 119 8.70 -12.37 0.85
C THR A 119 9.99 -12.54 0.04
N ASP A 120 9.94 -13.45 -0.94
CA ASP A 120 10.93 -13.52 -1.99
C ASP A 120 11.06 -12.17 -2.71
N PHE A 121 12.27 -11.71 -2.92
CA PHE A 121 12.54 -10.49 -3.68
C PHE A 121 11.96 -10.51 -5.10
N ALA A 122 11.68 -11.68 -5.67
CA ALA A 122 10.99 -11.81 -6.94
C ALA A 122 9.56 -11.24 -6.90
N VAL A 123 8.83 -11.46 -5.80
CA VAL A 123 7.48 -10.90 -5.60
C VAL A 123 7.56 -9.38 -5.46
N ALA A 124 8.45 -8.90 -4.57
CA ALA A 124 8.66 -7.46 -4.36
C ALA A 124 9.09 -6.75 -5.66
N ARG A 125 9.94 -7.40 -6.47
CA ARG A 125 10.34 -6.90 -7.78
C ARG A 125 9.12 -6.72 -8.70
N ARG A 126 8.26 -7.75 -8.82
CA ARG A 126 7.04 -7.66 -9.65
C ARG A 126 6.10 -6.56 -9.17
N MET A 127 5.95 -6.41 -7.84
CA MET A 127 5.14 -5.33 -7.24
C MET A 127 5.66 -3.94 -7.67
N ILE A 128 6.97 -3.70 -7.58
CA ILE A 128 7.57 -2.41 -7.92
C ILE A 128 7.46 -2.13 -9.43
N GLU A 129 7.82 -3.09 -10.29
CA GLU A 129 7.80 -2.95 -11.75
C GLU A 129 6.38 -2.73 -12.28
N LYS A 130 5.42 -3.53 -11.82
CA LYS A 130 4.02 -3.38 -12.23
C LYS A 130 3.38 -2.13 -11.60
N GLY A 131 3.73 -1.79 -10.34
CA GLY A 131 3.29 -0.57 -9.67
C GLY A 131 3.67 0.69 -10.43
N PHE A 132 4.92 0.77 -10.92
CA PHE A 132 5.33 1.86 -11.80
C PHE A 132 4.39 2.03 -13.00
N ASN A 133 4.05 0.95 -13.68
CA ASN A 133 3.19 1.00 -14.87
C ASN A 133 1.71 1.34 -14.54
N ARG A 134 1.28 1.16 -13.30
CA ARG A 134 -0.08 1.45 -12.83
C ARG A 134 -0.26 2.85 -12.26
N LEU A 135 0.82 3.54 -11.92
CA LEU A 135 0.79 4.93 -11.51
C LEU A 135 0.55 5.85 -12.71
N LYS A 136 -0.09 6.98 -12.49
CA LYS A 136 -0.04 8.11 -13.43
C LYS A 136 1.34 8.78 -13.38
N ILE A 137 1.67 9.63 -14.34
CA ILE A 137 2.83 10.54 -14.23
C ILE A 137 2.59 11.50 -13.04
N GLY A 138 3.59 11.66 -12.18
CA GLY A 138 3.47 12.37 -10.89
C GLY A 138 2.90 11.53 -9.75
N GLY A 139 2.40 10.32 -10.02
CA GLY A 139 1.93 9.40 -8.98
C GLY A 139 3.09 8.77 -8.20
N THR A 140 2.81 8.36 -6.96
CA THR A 140 3.82 7.86 -6.03
C THR A 140 3.55 6.42 -5.59
N MET A 141 4.63 5.66 -5.41
CA MET A 141 4.61 4.37 -4.72
C MET A 141 5.37 4.49 -3.41
N THR A 142 4.71 4.14 -2.31
CA THR A 142 5.29 4.15 -0.97
C THR A 142 5.31 2.74 -0.40
N LEU A 143 6.50 2.31 0.01
CA LEU A 143 6.74 1.03 0.67
C LEU A 143 7.26 1.26 2.08
N VAL A 144 6.76 0.48 3.06
CA VAL A 144 7.39 0.41 4.38
C VAL A 144 8.11 -0.93 4.52
N VAL A 145 9.42 -0.87 4.82
CA VAL A 145 10.28 -2.07 4.78
C VAL A 145 11.26 -2.11 5.96
N LYS A 146 11.76 -3.31 6.28
CA LYS A 146 12.88 -3.50 7.23
C LYS A 146 14.22 -3.71 6.51
N ARG A 147 14.21 -4.21 5.28
CA ARG A 147 15.41 -4.48 4.46
C ARG A 147 15.61 -3.40 3.41
N GLU A 148 16.03 -2.20 3.85
CA GLU A 148 16.11 -0.99 3.01
C GLU A 148 16.91 -1.16 1.72
N LEU A 149 18.13 -1.70 1.80
CA LEU A 149 19.13 -1.59 0.74
C LEU A 149 18.64 -2.14 -0.61
N TRP A 150 18.02 -3.32 -0.61
CA TRP A 150 17.52 -3.94 -1.83
C TRP A 150 16.35 -3.16 -2.43
N TYR A 151 15.35 -2.82 -1.59
CA TYR A 151 14.16 -2.08 -2.04
C TYR A 151 14.53 -0.70 -2.58
N ARG A 152 15.43 0.01 -1.89
CA ARG A 152 15.92 1.31 -2.31
C ARG A 152 16.59 1.24 -3.68
N LYS A 153 17.56 0.33 -3.88
CA LYS A 153 18.23 0.13 -5.17
C LYS A 153 17.24 -0.22 -6.29
N LYS A 154 16.25 -1.06 -5.99
CA LYS A 154 15.24 -1.45 -6.98
C LYS A 154 14.35 -0.27 -7.37
N LEU A 155 13.86 0.51 -6.39
CA LEU A 155 13.07 1.72 -6.66
C LEU A 155 13.88 2.76 -7.45
N GLU A 156 15.14 3.01 -7.06
CA GLU A 156 16.03 3.91 -7.80
C GLU A 156 16.22 3.47 -9.26
N SER A 157 16.37 2.16 -9.51
CA SER A 157 16.53 1.64 -10.86
C SER A 157 15.30 1.79 -11.75
N ILE A 158 14.11 1.76 -11.18
CA ILE A 158 12.83 1.84 -11.91
C ILE A 158 12.34 3.28 -12.02
N PHE A 159 12.35 4.02 -10.90
CA PHE A 159 11.78 5.36 -10.80
C PHE A 159 12.80 6.49 -11.03
N GLY A 160 14.10 6.20 -10.97
CA GLY A 160 15.17 7.21 -11.10
C GLY A 160 15.50 7.94 -9.80
N GLY A 161 14.76 7.71 -8.73
CA GLY A 161 15.00 8.29 -7.42
C GLY A 161 14.02 7.78 -6.37
N VAL A 162 14.39 7.90 -5.10
CA VAL A 162 13.56 7.51 -3.96
C VAL A 162 13.82 8.44 -2.78
N ARG A 163 12.77 8.86 -2.11
CA ARG A 163 12.85 9.54 -0.82
C ARG A 163 12.86 8.47 0.28
N VAL A 164 13.73 8.65 1.26
CA VAL A 164 13.95 7.70 2.36
C VAL A 164 13.66 8.38 3.67
N PHE A 165 12.79 7.81 4.48
CA PHE A 165 12.54 8.23 5.85
C PHE A 165 12.68 7.03 6.78
N ARG A 166 13.36 7.20 7.93
CA ARG A 166 13.63 6.11 8.89
C ARG A 166 13.11 6.48 10.26
N ALA A 167 12.32 5.59 10.86
CA ALA A 167 11.86 5.70 12.23
C ALA A 167 11.52 4.32 12.80
N ASP A 168 11.77 4.12 14.07
CA ASP A 168 11.34 2.95 14.87
C ASP A 168 11.72 1.59 14.26
N GLY A 169 12.89 1.51 13.59
CA GLY A 169 13.37 0.28 12.95
C GLY A 169 12.71 -0.04 11.62
N TYR A 170 11.90 0.88 11.09
CA TYR A 170 11.32 0.82 9.76
C TYR A 170 11.94 1.86 8.82
N THR A 171 11.91 1.56 7.53
CA THR A 171 12.26 2.49 6.47
C THR A 171 11.07 2.69 5.55
N LEU A 172 10.66 3.93 5.39
CA LEU A 172 9.68 4.35 4.40
C LEU A 172 10.41 4.79 3.14
N LEU A 173 10.03 4.19 2.02
CA LEU A 173 10.59 4.45 0.70
C LEU A 173 9.48 4.98 -0.21
N THR A 174 9.59 6.23 -0.66
CA THR A 174 8.61 6.83 -1.57
C THR A 174 9.27 7.20 -2.89
N ALA A 175 8.80 6.60 -3.97
CA ALA A 175 9.27 6.85 -5.33
C ALA A 175 8.16 7.42 -6.21
N GLU A 176 8.49 8.42 -7.02
CA GLU A 176 7.55 9.13 -7.90
C GLU A 176 7.77 8.73 -9.36
N ARG A 177 6.69 8.40 -10.07
CA ARG A 177 6.74 8.16 -11.51
C ARG A 177 6.84 9.47 -12.26
N ARG A 178 8.04 9.86 -12.69
CA ARG A 178 8.32 11.12 -13.41
C ARG A 178 8.32 10.99 -14.93
N GLN A 179 8.34 9.75 -15.45
CA GLN A 179 8.45 9.49 -16.88
C GLN A 179 7.69 8.21 -17.28
N ALA A 180 7.47 8.04 -18.58
CA ALA A 180 6.68 6.91 -19.10
C ALA A 180 7.42 5.56 -19.02
N SER A 181 8.76 5.56 -19.12
CA SER A 181 9.63 4.39 -19.09
C SER A 181 10.47 4.31 -17.83
N TYR A 182 11.03 3.13 -17.54
CA TYR A 182 11.94 2.94 -16.41
C TYR A 182 13.21 3.81 -16.56
N ALA A 183 13.74 4.30 -15.45
CA ALA A 183 14.89 5.20 -15.45
C ALA A 183 16.14 4.60 -16.12
N HIS A 184 16.39 3.30 -15.99
CA HIS A 184 17.54 2.63 -16.62
C HIS A 184 17.29 2.12 -18.04
N ALA A 185 16.06 2.16 -18.57
CA ALA A 185 15.78 1.81 -19.97
C ALA A 185 16.32 2.87 -20.97
N ALA A 186 16.68 4.06 -20.49
CA ALA A 186 17.18 5.17 -21.33
C ALA A 186 18.68 5.09 -21.67
N LYS A 187 19.39 4.00 -21.31
CA LYS A 187 20.79 3.77 -21.67
C LYS A 187 20.93 2.56 -22.59
N ARG A 188 20.36 2.66 -23.80
CA ARG A 188 20.74 1.86 -24.97
C ARG A 188 20.82 2.73 -26.20
#